data_78fc1cb9869365594119058aa5a7ccb1
#
_entry.id   78fc1cb9869365594119058aa5a7ccb1
#
_cell.length_a   1.000
_cell.length_b   1.000
_cell.length_c   1.000
_cell.angle_alpha   90.00
_cell.angle_beta   90.00
_cell.angle_gamma   90.00
#
_symmetry.space_group_name_H-M   'P 1'
#
loop_
_entity.id
_entity.type
_entity.pdbx_description
1 polymer ?
#
loop_
_entity_poly.entity_id
_entity_poly.type
_entity_poly.pdbx_seq_one_letter_code
_entity_poly.pdbx_strand_id
1 'polypeptide(L)'
;MGAFPVFNASDVWRAGSLEDGDNWTAATQFSQPGWRIALWAITYSLIVVTSIVGNATVIWIILAHRRMRTATNYFIVNLALSDLLMSAFNTIFNFIYASHNVWYFGEEFCRFQNWFPITAVFVSIYSMTAVAAERYVAIIHPFKPRLSAGSTRAIIGIIWLVAFGLAFPQCFYAEITTDNGAVKCIVVWPDDAGSKHQLAYHIAVIVLIYLLPLMVMFVAYSIIGITLWSSSAPGNHLNRVHYEHQVKAKKKFVKSMVVVVIIFAVCWLPYHIYFILGSFKEDIYQQKYIQQVYLAVFLLAMSSTMYNPIIYCCLNQRFRSGFKLAFRWCPCIKATEKDKLKLRSPSFYQTTCRKSRTSFNTETQLNEKEKPSFTLTQLTL
;
A
#
# COMPACT_ATOMS: atom_id res chain seq x y z
N MET A 1 0.99 -3.33 17.57
CA MET A 1 -0.19 -3.29 16.69
C MET A 1 -0.63 -4.67 16.19
N GLY A 2 -0.06 -5.74 16.60
CA GLY A 2 -0.37 -7.08 16.09
C GLY A 2 -1.09 -7.99 17.05
N ALA A 3 -1.03 -7.77 18.34
CA ALA A 3 -1.73 -8.61 19.29
C ALA A 3 -3.00 -7.93 19.79
N PHE A 4 -4.03 -8.70 20.09
CA PHE A 4 -5.09 -8.27 20.98
C PHE A 4 -4.45 -7.53 22.15
N PRO A 5 -5.02 -6.39 22.60
CA PRO A 5 -4.64 -5.84 23.89
C PRO A 5 -4.90 -6.94 24.91
N VAL A 6 -3.83 -7.50 25.43
CA VAL A 6 -3.91 -8.55 26.41
C VAL A 6 -4.20 -7.91 27.72
N PHE A 7 -5.27 -8.37 28.31
CA PHE A 7 -5.59 -8.15 29.71
C PHE A 7 -4.35 -8.46 30.54
N ASN A 8 -3.88 -7.47 31.27
CA ASN A 8 -2.86 -7.73 32.26
C ASN A 8 -3.49 -8.64 33.32
N ALA A 9 -2.95 -9.83 33.50
CA ALA A 9 -3.49 -10.81 34.45
C ALA A 9 -3.61 -10.26 35.89
N SER A 10 -2.81 -9.22 36.21
CA SER A 10 -2.85 -8.53 37.51
C SER A 10 -4.14 -7.71 37.72
N ASP A 11 -4.81 -7.25 36.68
CA ASP A 11 -5.99 -6.38 36.83
C ASP A 11 -7.28 -7.22 36.96
N VAL A 12 -7.26 -8.46 36.48
CA VAL A 12 -8.37 -9.40 36.63
C VAL A 12 -8.52 -9.86 38.08
N TRP A 13 -7.43 -9.95 38.84
CA TRP A 13 -7.47 -10.40 40.24
C TRP A 13 -7.96 -9.35 41.25
N ARG A 14 -7.97 -8.06 40.91
CA ARG A 14 -8.49 -7.02 41.81
C ARG A 14 -10.00 -6.82 41.74
N ALA A 15 -10.66 -7.29 40.68
CA ALA A 15 -12.11 -7.14 40.50
C ALA A 15 -12.92 -8.38 40.96
N GLY A 16 -12.24 -9.44 41.38
CA GLY A 16 -12.85 -10.76 41.64
C GLY A 16 -13.21 -11.10 43.09
N SER A 17 -13.33 -10.12 43.99
CA SER A 17 -13.77 -10.37 45.36
C SER A 17 -15.14 -9.78 45.65
N LEU A 18 -16.16 -10.17 44.90
CA LEU A 18 -17.56 -10.08 45.34
C LEU A 18 -18.34 -11.26 44.74
N GLU A 19 -18.96 -11.97 45.66
CA GLU A 19 -19.77 -13.18 45.54
C GLU A 19 -20.84 -13.05 44.42
N ASP A 20 -20.96 -14.05 43.52
CA ASP A 20 -22.16 -14.85 43.42
C ASP A 20 -21.95 -16.04 42.45
N GLY A 21 -22.54 -17.19 42.82
CA GLY A 21 -22.31 -18.47 42.22
C GLY A 21 -22.92 -18.69 40.83
N ASP A 22 -22.23 -18.30 39.81
CA ASP A 22 -22.43 -18.83 38.46
C ASP A 22 -21.06 -19.18 37.87
N ASN A 23 -20.83 -20.46 37.78
CA ASN A 23 -19.60 -21.10 37.31
C ASN A 23 -19.44 -20.94 35.80
N TRP A 24 -19.28 -19.70 35.32
CA TRP A 24 -18.93 -19.36 33.95
C TRP A 24 -17.43 -19.16 33.87
N THR A 25 -16.72 -20.15 33.37
CA THR A 25 -15.29 -20.05 33.11
C THR A 25 -15.05 -18.90 32.12
N ALA A 26 -14.10 -18.01 32.40
CA ALA A 26 -13.74 -16.85 31.55
C ALA A 26 -13.43 -17.24 30.08
N ALA A 27 -13.14 -18.52 29.83
CA ALA A 27 -12.96 -19.08 28.49
C ALA A 27 -14.22 -19.01 27.60
N THR A 28 -15.43 -18.93 28.19
CA THR A 28 -16.69 -18.90 27.44
C THR A 28 -17.12 -17.48 27.04
N GLN A 29 -16.58 -16.46 27.68
CA GLN A 29 -16.99 -15.06 27.45
C GLN A 29 -16.78 -14.59 25.99
N PHE A 30 -15.78 -15.11 25.27
CA PHE A 30 -15.43 -14.74 23.90
C PHE A 30 -15.70 -15.84 22.88
N SER A 31 -16.44 -16.91 23.26
CA SER A 31 -16.81 -17.94 22.31
C SER A 31 -17.87 -17.43 21.31
N GLN A 32 -17.55 -17.52 20.03
CA GLN A 32 -18.48 -17.12 18.96
C GLN A 32 -19.20 -18.32 18.36
N PRO A 33 -20.49 -18.17 17.97
CA PRO A 33 -21.18 -19.21 17.21
C PRO A 33 -20.49 -19.42 15.85
N GLY A 34 -20.39 -20.68 15.41
CA GLY A 34 -19.66 -21.08 14.20
C GLY A 34 -20.12 -20.34 12.91
N TRP A 35 -21.42 -20.04 12.77
CA TRP A 35 -21.94 -19.30 11.63
C TRP A 35 -21.36 -17.87 11.54
N ARG A 36 -21.12 -17.23 12.68
CA ARG A 36 -20.55 -15.88 12.76
C ARG A 36 -19.08 -15.89 12.34
N ILE A 37 -18.32 -16.88 12.83
CA ILE A 37 -16.92 -17.10 12.40
C ILE A 37 -16.86 -17.36 10.90
N ALA A 38 -17.80 -18.16 10.35
CA ALA A 38 -17.86 -18.43 8.92
C ALA A 38 -18.10 -17.18 8.08
N LEU A 39 -19.00 -16.26 8.50
CA LEU A 39 -19.23 -14.99 7.81
C LEU A 39 -17.97 -14.11 7.80
N TRP A 40 -17.29 -13.99 8.93
CA TRP A 40 -16.01 -13.28 8.98
C TRP A 40 -14.96 -13.93 8.09
N ALA A 41 -14.84 -15.27 8.14
CA ALA A 41 -13.88 -16.01 7.33
C ALA A 41 -14.07 -15.78 5.82
N ILE A 42 -15.32 -15.78 5.34
CA ILE A 42 -15.64 -15.47 3.94
C ILE A 42 -15.19 -14.05 3.57
N THR A 43 -15.51 -13.07 4.43
CA THR A 43 -15.17 -11.66 4.15
C THR A 43 -13.66 -11.43 4.18
N TYR A 44 -12.94 -11.98 5.15
CA TYR A 44 -11.48 -11.92 5.22
C TYR A 44 -10.81 -12.63 4.04
N SER A 45 -11.30 -13.82 3.67
CA SER A 45 -10.79 -14.57 2.52
C SER A 45 -10.91 -13.77 1.22
N LEU A 46 -12.04 -13.06 1.01
CA LEU A 46 -12.23 -12.21 -0.17
C LEU A 46 -11.19 -11.09 -0.24
N ILE A 47 -10.92 -10.42 0.89
CA ILE A 47 -9.90 -9.37 0.96
C ILE A 47 -8.51 -9.95 0.68
N VAL A 48 -8.16 -11.06 1.33
CA VAL A 48 -6.83 -11.69 1.19
C VAL A 48 -6.59 -12.13 -0.25
N VAL A 49 -7.53 -12.84 -0.86
CA VAL A 49 -7.40 -13.31 -2.26
C VAL A 49 -7.29 -12.13 -3.21
N THR A 50 -8.15 -11.12 -3.07
CA THR A 50 -8.12 -9.92 -3.93
C THR A 50 -6.81 -9.15 -3.76
N SER A 51 -6.30 -9.01 -2.54
CA SER A 51 -5.04 -8.35 -2.26
C SER A 51 -3.85 -9.12 -2.84
N ILE A 52 -3.74 -10.43 -2.58
CA ILE A 52 -2.63 -11.25 -3.07
C ILE A 52 -2.60 -11.25 -4.60
N VAL A 53 -3.72 -11.57 -5.24
CA VAL A 53 -3.80 -11.64 -6.71
C VAL A 53 -3.58 -10.26 -7.34
N GLY A 54 -4.19 -9.23 -6.79
CA GLY A 54 -4.07 -7.86 -7.30
C GLY A 54 -2.64 -7.32 -7.20
N ASN A 55 -2.02 -7.41 -6.02
CA ASN A 55 -0.68 -6.89 -5.80
C ASN A 55 0.40 -7.71 -6.53
N ALA A 56 0.29 -9.04 -6.57
CA ALA A 56 1.18 -9.88 -7.39
C ALA A 56 1.09 -9.50 -8.88
N THR A 57 -0.12 -9.21 -9.37
CA THR A 57 -0.33 -8.75 -10.76
C THR A 57 0.31 -7.38 -10.99
N VAL A 58 0.20 -6.42 -10.06
CA VAL A 58 0.86 -5.10 -10.16
C VAL A 58 2.38 -5.26 -10.24
N ILE A 59 2.96 -6.08 -9.37
CA ILE A 59 4.40 -6.39 -9.37
C ILE A 59 4.81 -6.98 -10.74
N TRP A 60 4.07 -7.98 -11.20
CA TRP A 60 4.33 -8.60 -12.49
C TRP A 60 4.26 -7.60 -13.66
N ILE A 61 3.23 -6.75 -13.73
CA ILE A 61 3.08 -5.73 -14.79
C ILE A 61 4.30 -4.82 -14.85
N ILE A 62 4.77 -4.33 -13.70
CA ILE A 62 5.89 -3.39 -13.65
C ILE A 62 7.21 -4.08 -14.02
N LEU A 63 7.46 -5.27 -13.47
CA LEU A 63 8.72 -5.98 -13.68
C LEU A 63 8.82 -6.62 -15.07
N ALA A 64 7.72 -7.10 -15.64
CA ALA A 64 7.70 -7.72 -16.96
C ALA A 64 7.84 -6.71 -18.11
N HIS A 65 7.44 -5.45 -17.93
CA HIS A 65 7.37 -4.48 -19.01
C HIS A 65 8.39 -3.33 -18.82
N ARG A 66 9.42 -3.25 -19.67
CA ARG A 66 10.49 -2.23 -19.60
C ARG A 66 9.97 -0.79 -19.49
N ARG A 67 8.90 -0.47 -20.22
CA ARG A 67 8.27 0.87 -20.19
C ARG A 67 7.66 1.23 -18.83
N MET A 68 7.36 0.24 -18.01
CA MET A 68 6.80 0.43 -16.66
C MET A 68 7.88 0.59 -15.58
N ARG A 69 9.15 0.34 -15.87
CA ARG A 69 10.25 0.39 -14.90
C ARG A 69 10.74 1.83 -14.70
N THR A 70 9.99 2.62 -13.95
CA THR A 70 10.33 4.01 -13.56
C THR A 70 10.54 4.08 -12.05
N ALA A 71 11.19 5.14 -11.55
CA ALA A 71 11.39 5.36 -10.11
C ALA A 71 10.06 5.29 -9.33
N THR A 72 9.04 6.02 -9.78
CA THR A 72 7.69 5.97 -9.19
C THR A 72 7.14 4.56 -9.14
N ASN A 73 7.27 3.80 -10.23
CA ASN A 73 6.70 2.45 -10.30
C ASN A 73 7.48 1.46 -9.43
N TYR A 74 8.77 1.67 -9.16
CA TYR A 74 9.50 0.86 -8.17
C TYR A 74 8.98 1.09 -6.74
N PHE A 75 8.58 2.32 -6.38
CA PHE A 75 7.89 2.54 -5.11
C PHE A 75 6.51 1.89 -5.08
N ILE A 76 5.80 1.84 -6.22
CA ILE A 76 4.53 1.09 -6.35
C ILE A 76 4.76 -0.43 -6.21
N VAL A 77 5.87 -0.98 -6.73
CA VAL A 77 6.25 -2.39 -6.49
C VAL A 77 6.50 -2.63 -5.01
N ASN A 78 7.22 -1.72 -4.35
CA ASN A 78 7.50 -1.83 -2.92
C ASN A 78 6.23 -1.78 -2.07
N LEU A 79 5.31 -0.88 -2.40
CA LEU A 79 3.97 -0.82 -1.82
C LEU A 79 3.18 -2.11 -2.04
N ALA A 80 3.13 -2.60 -3.28
CA ALA A 80 2.43 -3.83 -3.60
C ALA A 80 3.04 -5.07 -2.93
N LEU A 81 4.37 -5.10 -2.74
CA LEU A 81 5.05 -6.16 -2.00
C LEU A 81 4.67 -6.14 -0.53
N SER A 82 4.70 -4.99 0.14
CA SER A 82 4.30 -4.88 1.55
C SER A 82 2.82 -5.23 1.76
N ASP A 83 1.91 -4.82 0.85
CA ASP A 83 0.50 -5.15 0.91
C ASP A 83 0.24 -6.65 0.72
N LEU A 84 0.96 -7.29 -0.20
CA LEU A 84 0.91 -8.74 -0.43
C LEU A 84 1.36 -9.51 0.81
N LEU A 85 2.51 -9.13 1.37
CA LEU A 85 3.07 -9.76 2.56
C LEU A 85 2.18 -9.54 3.80
N MET A 86 1.58 -8.34 3.94
CA MET A 86 0.61 -8.04 5.00
C MET A 86 -0.61 -8.96 4.90
N SER A 87 -1.14 -9.16 3.71
CA SER A 87 -2.30 -10.04 3.50
C SER A 87 -1.97 -11.50 3.77
N ALA A 88 -0.78 -11.97 3.36
CA ALA A 88 -0.37 -13.36 3.51
C ALA A 88 0.01 -13.72 4.96
N PHE A 89 0.76 -12.85 5.65
CA PHE A 89 1.38 -13.18 6.95
C PHE A 89 0.72 -12.49 8.15
N ASN A 90 -0.06 -11.43 7.96
CA ASN A 90 -0.76 -10.79 9.07
C ASN A 90 -2.25 -11.08 9.07
N THR A 91 -2.94 -10.82 7.96
CA THR A 91 -4.41 -10.84 7.94
C THR A 91 -4.99 -12.20 8.32
N ILE A 92 -4.41 -13.28 7.77
CA ILE A 92 -4.90 -14.66 8.00
C ILE A 92 -4.70 -15.06 9.46
N PHE A 93 -3.49 -14.93 9.96
CA PHE A 93 -3.12 -15.42 11.29
C PHE A 93 -3.74 -14.59 12.41
N ASN A 94 -3.83 -13.26 12.20
CA ASN A 94 -4.50 -12.38 13.16
C ASN A 94 -6.02 -12.64 13.20
N PHE A 95 -6.65 -12.94 12.06
CA PHE A 95 -8.05 -13.33 12.02
C PHE A 95 -8.29 -14.64 12.81
N ILE A 96 -7.45 -15.65 12.62
CA ILE A 96 -7.56 -16.93 13.35
C ILE A 96 -7.42 -16.68 14.85
N TYR A 97 -6.39 -15.93 15.26
CA TYR A 97 -6.17 -15.59 16.66
C TYR A 97 -7.35 -14.80 17.26
N ALA A 98 -7.80 -13.75 16.54
CA ALA A 98 -8.90 -12.91 16.99
C ALA A 98 -10.25 -13.65 17.08
N SER A 99 -10.47 -14.65 16.22
CA SER A 99 -11.71 -15.42 16.19
C SER A 99 -11.81 -16.44 17.31
N HIS A 100 -10.68 -17.09 17.66
CA HIS A 100 -10.63 -18.16 18.65
C HIS A 100 -10.14 -17.70 20.03
N ASN A 101 -9.51 -16.51 20.08
CA ASN A 101 -8.85 -15.99 21.27
C ASN A 101 -7.77 -16.94 21.86
N VAL A 102 -7.20 -17.80 21.00
CA VAL A 102 -6.14 -18.77 21.32
C VAL A 102 -5.04 -18.67 20.29
N TRP A 103 -3.79 -18.62 20.74
CA TRP A 103 -2.61 -18.60 19.90
C TRP A 103 -2.12 -20.01 19.59
N TYR A 104 -2.11 -20.40 18.31
CA TYR A 104 -1.76 -21.75 17.87
C TYR A 104 -0.36 -21.87 17.23
N PHE A 105 0.35 -20.74 17.04
CA PHE A 105 1.45 -20.68 16.06
C PHE A 105 2.86 -20.67 16.67
N GLY A 106 2.99 -20.85 17.99
CA GLY A 106 4.27 -20.91 18.68
C GLY A 106 4.89 -19.52 18.96
N GLU A 107 5.98 -19.52 19.73
CA GLU A 107 6.62 -18.31 20.26
C GLU A 107 7.30 -17.48 19.16
N GLU A 108 8.08 -18.10 18.28
CA GLU A 108 8.80 -17.40 17.22
C GLU A 108 7.83 -16.67 16.26
N PHE A 109 6.69 -17.32 15.96
CA PHE A 109 5.69 -16.67 15.13
C PHE A 109 4.92 -15.58 15.90
N CYS A 110 4.80 -15.67 17.22
CA CYS A 110 4.28 -14.59 18.06
C CYS A 110 5.15 -13.35 17.96
N ARG A 111 6.47 -13.48 18.06
CA ARG A 111 7.44 -12.40 17.89
C ARG A 111 7.35 -11.81 16.48
N PHE A 112 7.33 -12.64 15.46
CA PHE A 112 7.17 -12.21 14.06
C PHE A 112 5.85 -11.47 13.84
N GLN A 113 4.74 -11.98 14.38
CA GLN A 113 3.40 -11.40 14.20
C GLN A 113 3.24 -10.03 14.88
N ASN A 114 4.01 -9.75 15.93
CA ASN A 114 4.03 -8.44 16.57
C ASN A 114 4.94 -7.42 15.86
N TRP A 115 5.98 -7.89 15.20
CA TRP A 115 6.97 -7.08 14.51
C TRP A 115 6.59 -6.74 13.06
N PHE A 116 6.24 -7.77 12.30
CA PHE A 116 6.09 -7.67 10.85
C PHE A 116 4.96 -6.73 10.38
N PRO A 117 3.76 -6.71 11.00
CA PRO A 117 2.69 -5.80 10.58
C PRO A 117 3.06 -4.33 10.66
N ILE A 118 3.73 -3.91 11.74
CA ILE A 118 4.17 -2.54 11.91
C ILE A 118 5.19 -2.18 10.82
N THR A 119 6.14 -3.07 10.57
CA THR A 119 7.11 -2.94 9.48
C THR A 119 6.41 -2.77 8.13
N ALA A 120 5.45 -3.65 7.80
CA ALA A 120 4.78 -3.63 6.51
C ALA A 120 3.93 -2.35 6.32
N VAL A 121 3.21 -1.90 7.35
CA VAL A 121 2.43 -0.66 7.28
C VAL A 121 3.35 0.55 7.09
N PHE A 122 4.48 0.61 7.81
CA PHE A 122 5.48 1.65 7.63
C PHE A 122 5.99 1.66 6.19
N VAL A 123 6.39 0.51 5.66
CA VAL A 123 6.86 0.39 4.26
C VAL A 123 5.78 0.83 3.27
N SER A 124 4.51 0.47 3.48
CA SER A 124 3.39 0.88 2.63
C SER A 124 3.24 2.40 2.60
N ILE A 125 3.11 3.04 3.77
CA ILE A 125 2.85 4.49 3.83
C ILE A 125 4.04 5.33 3.35
N TYR A 126 5.28 4.92 3.67
CA TYR A 126 6.46 5.64 3.20
C TYR A 126 6.76 5.40 1.71
N SER A 127 6.31 4.27 1.14
CA SER A 127 6.29 4.09 -0.31
C SER A 127 5.32 5.05 -1.00
N MET A 128 4.11 5.26 -0.43
CA MET A 128 3.17 6.27 -0.93
C MET A 128 3.73 7.70 -0.79
N THR A 129 4.38 8.01 0.32
CA THR A 129 5.05 9.29 0.55
C THR A 129 6.18 9.54 -0.46
N ALA A 130 6.99 8.52 -0.76
CA ALA A 130 8.04 8.59 -1.77
C ALA A 130 7.46 8.81 -3.19
N VAL A 131 6.33 8.17 -3.52
CA VAL A 131 5.59 8.44 -4.76
C VAL A 131 5.13 9.89 -4.82
N ALA A 132 4.58 10.43 -3.73
CA ALA A 132 4.14 11.82 -3.66
C ALA A 132 5.31 12.80 -3.83
N ALA A 133 6.43 12.55 -3.14
CA ALA A 133 7.64 13.37 -3.25
C ALA A 133 8.23 13.34 -4.66
N GLU A 134 8.33 12.16 -5.29
CA GLU A 134 8.82 12.02 -6.67
C GLU A 134 7.90 12.75 -7.67
N ARG A 135 6.57 12.66 -7.48
CA ARG A 135 5.61 13.40 -8.31
C ARG A 135 5.70 14.89 -8.09
N TYR A 136 5.88 15.33 -6.84
CA TYR A 136 6.10 16.74 -6.53
C TYR A 136 7.33 17.29 -7.29
N VAL A 137 8.46 16.63 -7.17
CA VAL A 137 9.68 17.06 -7.89
C VAL A 137 9.47 17.04 -9.41
N ALA A 138 8.86 16.00 -9.96
CA ALA A 138 8.66 15.87 -11.39
C ALA A 138 7.68 16.90 -11.99
N ILE A 139 6.76 17.45 -11.21
CA ILE A 139 5.73 18.39 -11.68
C ILE A 139 6.13 19.84 -11.38
N ILE A 140 6.62 20.12 -10.17
CA ILE A 140 6.96 21.47 -9.72
C ILE A 140 8.36 21.89 -10.18
N HIS A 141 9.28 20.92 -10.26
CA HIS A 141 10.68 21.16 -10.67
C HIS A 141 11.06 20.34 -11.89
N PRO A 142 10.47 20.57 -13.07
CA PRO A 142 10.66 19.72 -14.25
C PRO A 142 12.09 19.66 -14.77
N PHE A 143 12.93 20.66 -14.44
CA PHE A 143 14.34 20.73 -14.83
C PHE A 143 15.28 19.98 -13.86
N LYS A 144 14.80 19.55 -12.69
CA LYS A 144 15.63 18.74 -11.79
C LYS A 144 15.78 17.31 -12.34
N PRO A 145 16.97 16.70 -12.21
CA PRO A 145 17.18 15.33 -12.63
C PRO A 145 16.26 14.40 -11.85
N ARG A 146 15.70 13.40 -12.53
CA ARG A 146 14.86 12.38 -11.91
C ARG A 146 15.71 11.43 -11.07
N LEU A 147 15.07 10.79 -10.10
CA LEU A 147 15.72 9.76 -9.30
C LEU A 147 16.30 8.65 -10.19
N SER A 148 17.57 8.33 -9.98
CA SER A 148 18.21 7.19 -10.62
C SER A 148 17.66 5.87 -10.05
N ALA A 149 17.84 4.77 -10.79
CA ALA A 149 17.47 3.45 -10.27
C ALA A 149 18.28 3.06 -9.01
N GLY A 150 19.52 3.53 -8.90
CA GLY A 150 20.36 3.34 -7.72
C GLY A 150 19.79 4.08 -6.51
N SER A 151 19.51 5.38 -6.65
CA SER A 151 18.91 6.20 -5.59
C SER A 151 17.55 5.65 -5.15
N THR A 152 16.72 5.19 -6.09
CA THR A 152 15.41 4.60 -5.77
C THR A 152 15.57 3.35 -4.92
N ARG A 153 16.50 2.44 -5.26
CA ARG A 153 16.77 1.23 -4.46
C ARG A 153 17.32 1.56 -3.08
N ALA A 154 18.21 2.56 -3.00
CA ALA A 154 18.75 3.01 -1.71
C ALA A 154 17.64 3.56 -0.80
N ILE A 155 16.72 4.39 -1.31
CA ILE A 155 15.58 4.90 -0.56
C ILE A 155 14.69 3.75 -0.08
N ILE A 156 14.38 2.78 -0.94
CA ILE A 156 13.61 1.58 -0.55
C ILE A 156 14.32 0.82 0.57
N GLY A 157 15.64 0.60 0.45
CA GLY A 157 16.42 -0.06 1.50
C GLY A 157 16.39 0.69 2.84
N ILE A 158 16.49 2.01 2.81
CA ILE A 158 16.39 2.86 4.01
C ILE A 158 14.98 2.74 4.64
N ILE A 159 13.92 2.76 3.83
CA ILE A 159 12.54 2.59 4.31
C ILE A 159 12.40 1.26 5.08
N TRP A 160 12.89 0.15 4.51
CA TRP A 160 12.85 -1.15 5.19
C TRP A 160 13.68 -1.18 6.47
N LEU A 161 14.90 -0.64 6.43
CA LEU A 161 15.78 -0.60 7.60
C LEU A 161 15.17 0.18 8.77
N VAL A 162 14.63 1.37 8.50
CA VAL A 162 13.96 2.20 9.51
C VAL A 162 12.70 1.51 10.02
N ALA A 163 11.90 0.89 9.13
CA ALA A 163 10.71 0.16 9.50
C ALA A 163 11.01 -1.00 10.45
N PHE A 164 12.07 -1.76 10.17
CA PHE A 164 12.52 -2.85 11.03
C PHE A 164 12.94 -2.35 12.42
N GLY A 165 13.70 -1.27 12.49
CA GLY A 165 14.13 -0.68 13.76
C GLY A 165 12.96 -0.16 14.60
N LEU A 166 12.00 0.53 14.00
CA LEU A 166 10.82 1.06 14.69
C LEU A 166 9.87 -0.03 15.20
N ALA A 167 9.77 -1.14 14.50
CA ALA A 167 8.93 -2.27 14.89
C ALA A 167 9.62 -3.20 15.91
N PHE A 168 10.95 -3.14 16.03
CA PHE A 168 11.75 -4.07 16.84
C PHE A 168 11.32 -4.20 18.31
N PRO A 169 10.92 -3.11 19.03
CA PRO A 169 10.46 -3.23 20.40
C PRO A 169 9.29 -4.21 20.58
N GLN A 170 8.37 -4.25 19.62
CA GLN A 170 7.23 -5.21 19.66
C GLN A 170 7.70 -6.66 19.52
N CYS A 171 8.73 -6.91 18.73
CA CYS A 171 9.34 -8.24 18.59
C CYS A 171 10.05 -8.65 19.90
N PHE A 172 10.80 -7.73 20.47
CA PHE A 172 11.65 -7.99 21.63
C PHE A 172 10.85 -8.30 22.88
N TYR A 173 9.73 -7.61 23.10
CA TYR A 173 8.85 -7.77 24.25
C TYR A 173 7.67 -8.71 24.00
N ALA A 174 7.59 -9.37 22.83
CA ALA A 174 6.56 -10.34 22.54
C ALA A 174 6.87 -11.69 23.17
N GLU A 175 5.91 -12.24 23.90
CA GLU A 175 6.01 -13.54 24.56
C GLU A 175 4.69 -14.30 24.55
N ILE A 176 4.77 -15.60 24.85
CA ILE A 176 3.59 -16.45 25.02
C ILE A 176 3.28 -16.61 26.51
N THR A 177 2.03 -16.37 26.85
CA THR A 177 1.50 -16.63 28.21
C THR A 177 0.31 -17.55 28.15
N THR A 178 0.03 -18.25 29.27
CA THR A 178 -1.15 -19.07 29.40
C THR A 178 -2.10 -18.41 30.40
N ASP A 179 -3.28 -18.05 29.91
CA ASP A 179 -4.34 -17.42 30.70
C ASP A 179 -5.60 -18.32 30.67
N ASN A 180 -6.06 -18.77 31.86
CA ASN A 180 -7.20 -19.67 32.00
C ASN A 180 -7.16 -20.91 31.08
N GLY A 181 -5.97 -21.49 30.86
CA GLY A 181 -5.76 -22.64 29.97
C GLY A 181 -5.69 -22.31 28.47
N ALA A 182 -5.87 -21.06 28.09
CA ALA A 182 -5.70 -20.60 26.70
C ALA A 182 -4.32 -19.98 26.51
N VAL A 183 -3.63 -20.39 25.46
CA VAL A 183 -2.35 -19.82 25.06
C VAL A 183 -2.59 -18.48 24.36
N LYS A 184 -1.88 -17.44 24.78
CA LYS A 184 -1.98 -16.08 24.22
C LYS A 184 -0.61 -15.54 23.82
N CYS A 185 -0.56 -14.79 22.74
CA CYS A 185 0.60 -14.06 22.30
C CYS A 185 0.45 -12.60 22.70
N ILE A 186 1.33 -12.09 23.55
CA ILE A 186 1.26 -10.76 24.15
C ILE A 186 2.58 -10.00 24.02
N VAL A 187 2.53 -8.68 24.23
CA VAL A 187 3.72 -7.85 24.35
C VAL A 187 3.81 -7.34 25.79
N VAL A 188 4.79 -7.80 26.53
CA VAL A 188 5.00 -7.44 27.96
C VAL A 188 6.07 -6.38 28.04
N TRP A 189 5.65 -5.17 28.40
CA TRP A 189 6.56 -4.03 28.56
C TRP A 189 7.25 -4.06 29.93
N PRO A 190 8.54 -3.68 30.03
CA PRO A 190 9.38 -3.91 31.21
C PRO A 190 9.17 -2.94 32.37
N ASP A 191 7.94 -2.56 32.71
CA ASP A 191 7.68 -1.56 33.75
C ASP A 191 6.69 -1.99 34.80
N ASP A 192 6.98 -1.60 36.05
CA ASP A 192 5.98 -1.53 37.14
C ASP A 192 4.85 -0.53 36.81
N ALA A 193 5.05 0.35 35.82
CA ALA A 193 4.08 1.26 35.22
C ALA A 193 3.89 1.00 33.72
N GLY A 194 3.81 -0.26 33.30
CA GLY A 194 3.81 -0.75 31.91
C GLY A 194 2.93 0.02 30.92
N SER A 195 1.91 0.73 31.40
CA SER A 195 1.03 1.55 30.57
C SER A 195 1.74 2.76 29.93
N LYS A 196 2.75 3.37 30.57
CA LYS A 196 3.38 4.61 30.06
C LYS A 196 4.28 4.37 28.85
N HIS A 197 5.15 3.37 28.89
CA HIS A 197 6.03 3.04 27.75
C HIS A 197 5.25 2.48 26.59
N GLN A 198 4.24 1.64 26.84
CA GLN A 198 3.31 1.15 25.84
C GLN A 198 2.58 2.31 25.16
N LEU A 199 2.01 3.24 25.94
CA LEU A 199 1.31 4.41 25.41
C LEU A 199 2.25 5.32 24.60
N ALA A 200 3.45 5.60 25.12
CA ALA A 200 4.44 6.41 24.40
C ALA A 200 4.85 5.78 23.07
N TYR A 201 5.07 4.45 23.05
CA TYR A 201 5.35 3.73 21.82
C TYR A 201 4.18 3.78 20.83
N HIS A 202 2.94 3.56 21.27
CA HIS A 202 1.75 3.65 20.41
C HIS A 202 1.56 5.05 19.84
N ILE A 203 1.77 6.10 20.64
CA ILE A 203 1.73 7.50 20.17
C ILE A 203 2.81 7.73 19.11
N ALA A 204 4.05 7.29 19.36
CA ALA A 204 5.14 7.43 18.40
C ALA A 204 4.83 6.72 17.08
N VAL A 205 4.30 5.50 17.15
CA VAL A 205 3.88 4.72 15.97
C VAL A 205 2.77 5.45 15.20
N ILE A 206 1.74 5.95 15.87
CA ILE A 206 0.64 6.70 15.21
C ILE A 206 1.16 7.97 14.56
N VAL A 207 2.02 8.73 15.24
CA VAL A 207 2.61 9.95 14.68
C VAL A 207 3.45 9.63 13.44
N LEU A 208 4.32 8.62 13.51
CA LEU A 208 5.25 8.28 12.43
C LEU A 208 4.61 7.52 11.27
N ILE A 209 3.61 6.66 11.53
CA ILE A 209 3.00 5.82 10.50
C ILE A 209 1.74 6.46 9.91
N TYR A 210 1.06 7.33 10.65
CA TYR A 210 -0.22 7.88 10.21
C TYR A 210 -0.19 9.38 10.04
N LEU A 211 0.04 10.17 11.09
CA LEU A 211 -0.11 11.62 11.04
C LEU A 211 0.93 12.31 10.15
N LEU A 212 2.21 12.07 10.41
CA LEU A 212 3.31 12.73 9.69
C LEU A 212 3.29 12.45 8.18
N PRO A 213 3.24 11.19 7.71
CA PRO A 213 3.22 10.92 6.27
C PRO A 213 1.95 11.44 5.60
N LEU A 214 0.78 11.38 6.24
CA LEU A 214 -0.44 11.95 5.69
C LEU A 214 -0.36 13.47 5.54
N MET A 215 0.23 14.19 6.52
CA MET A 215 0.47 15.63 6.40
C MET A 215 1.41 15.96 5.24
N VAL A 216 2.52 15.25 5.12
CA VAL A 216 3.47 15.45 4.02
C VAL A 216 2.81 15.22 2.66
N MET A 217 2.04 14.14 2.53
CA MET A 217 1.31 13.85 1.29
C MET A 217 0.22 14.87 1.00
N PHE A 218 -0.51 15.33 2.03
CA PHE A 218 -1.52 16.37 1.89
C PHE A 218 -0.93 17.67 1.32
N VAL A 219 0.19 18.14 1.90
CA VAL A 219 0.90 19.34 1.41
C VAL A 219 1.39 19.13 -0.03
N ALA A 220 2.07 18.02 -0.31
CA ALA A 220 2.59 17.72 -1.64
C ALA A 220 1.49 17.67 -2.71
N TYR A 221 0.39 16.94 -2.47
CA TYR A 221 -0.70 16.83 -3.42
C TYR A 221 -1.52 18.11 -3.54
N SER A 222 -1.63 18.94 -2.50
CA SER A 222 -2.26 20.26 -2.58
C SER A 222 -1.48 21.18 -3.52
N ILE A 223 -0.17 21.27 -3.37
CA ILE A 223 0.69 22.09 -4.25
C ILE A 223 0.64 21.56 -5.69
N ILE A 224 0.76 20.25 -5.90
CA ILE A 224 0.62 19.62 -7.22
C ILE A 224 -0.74 19.93 -7.83
N GLY A 225 -1.81 19.83 -7.03
CA GLY A 225 -3.17 20.13 -7.44
C GLY A 225 -3.27 21.57 -7.94
N ILE A 226 -2.94 22.55 -7.10
CA ILE A 226 -2.98 23.97 -7.46
C ILE A 226 -2.21 24.23 -8.76
N THR A 227 -0.99 23.72 -8.87
CA THR A 227 -0.15 23.91 -10.06
C THR A 227 -0.78 23.31 -11.33
N LEU A 228 -1.29 22.07 -11.26
CA LEU A 228 -1.86 21.40 -12.44
C LEU A 228 -3.23 21.97 -12.86
N TRP A 229 -4.00 22.53 -11.93
CA TRP A 229 -5.31 23.12 -12.24
C TRP A 229 -5.20 24.59 -12.67
N SER A 230 -4.18 25.31 -12.18
CA SER A 230 -3.88 26.70 -12.56
C SER A 230 -3.12 26.85 -13.88
N SER A 231 -2.45 25.79 -14.38
CA SER A 231 -1.64 25.89 -15.61
C SER A 231 -2.51 26.02 -16.85
N SER A 232 -2.39 27.18 -17.54
CA SER A 232 -2.98 27.44 -18.86
C SER A 232 -2.09 26.89 -19.97
N ALA A 233 -2.70 26.42 -21.06
CA ALA A 233 -1.93 25.92 -22.21
C ALA A 233 -1.25 27.07 -22.96
N PRO A 234 0.06 27.02 -23.19
CA PRO A 234 0.75 28.03 -23.97
C PRO A 234 0.61 27.81 -25.51
N GLY A 235 0.49 28.89 -26.28
CA GLY A 235 0.83 28.97 -27.70
C GLY A 235 -0.11 28.34 -28.72
N ASN A 236 0.41 28.01 -29.89
CA ASN A 236 -0.25 27.55 -31.12
C ASN A 236 -1.13 26.30 -30.91
N HIS A 237 -2.22 26.22 -31.69
CA HIS A 237 -3.27 25.20 -31.58
C HIS A 237 -2.78 23.73 -31.54
N LEU A 238 -1.77 23.38 -32.33
CA LEU A 238 -1.23 22.04 -32.43
C LEU A 238 -0.46 21.63 -31.13
N ASN A 239 0.36 22.55 -30.61
CA ASN A 239 1.10 22.38 -29.38
C ASN A 239 0.16 22.35 -28.16
N ARG A 240 -0.94 23.10 -28.23
CA ARG A 240 -1.98 23.14 -27.20
C ARG A 240 -2.68 21.80 -27.00
N VAL A 241 -3.10 21.13 -28.09
CA VAL A 241 -3.78 19.82 -28.01
C VAL A 241 -2.86 18.77 -27.40
N HIS A 242 -1.58 18.73 -27.79
CA HIS A 242 -0.62 17.79 -27.23
C HIS A 242 -0.36 18.05 -25.73
N TYR A 243 -0.19 19.32 -25.37
CA TYR A 243 -0.02 19.76 -23.98
C TYR A 243 -1.23 19.40 -23.10
N GLU A 244 -2.44 19.70 -23.57
CA GLU A 244 -3.67 19.37 -22.85
C GLU A 244 -3.81 17.86 -22.61
N HIS A 245 -3.44 17.03 -23.61
CA HIS A 245 -3.47 15.57 -23.43
C HIS A 245 -2.46 15.09 -22.38
N GLN A 246 -1.25 15.66 -22.36
CA GLN A 246 -0.24 15.34 -21.33
C GLN A 246 -0.69 15.78 -19.94
N VAL A 247 -1.23 16.99 -19.80
CA VAL A 247 -1.75 17.51 -18.51
C VAL A 247 -2.92 16.66 -18.03
N LYS A 248 -3.85 16.28 -18.92
CA LYS A 248 -4.96 15.35 -18.56
C LYS A 248 -4.45 14.01 -18.03
N ALA A 249 -3.40 13.45 -18.65
CA ALA A 249 -2.80 12.20 -18.18
C ALA A 249 -2.14 12.36 -16.80
N LYS A 250 -1.41 13.47 -16.56
CA LYS A 250 -0.81 13.81 -15.25
C LYS A 250 -1.89 14.00 -14.19
N LYS A 251 -2.94 14.79 -14.46
CA LYS A 251 -4.09 14.98 -13.55
C LYS A 251 -4.74 13.66 -13.15
N LYS A 252 -4.95 12.76 -14.12
CA LYS A 252 -5.56 11.45 -13.86
C LYS A 252 -4.68 10.56 -12.97
N PHE A 253 -3.37 10.57 -13.19
CA PHE A 253 -2.42 9.83 -12.36
C PHE A 253 -2.41 10.38 -10.92
N VAL A 254 -2.26 11.69 -10.74
CA VAL A 254 -2.28 12.35 -9.42
C VAL A 254 -3.59 12.06 -8.70
N LYS A 255 -4.74 12.16 -9.39
CA LYS A 255 -6.05 11.79 -8.81
C LYS A 255 -6.05 10.35 -8.28
N SER A 256 -5.44 9.40 -9.00
CA SER A 256 -5.38 8.00 -8.53
C SER A 256 -4.55 7.86 -7.25
N MET A 257 -3.46 8.60 -7.11
CA MET A 257 -2.62 8.56 -5.90
C MET A 257 -3.32 9.22 -4.71
N VAL A 258 -4.00 10.35 -4.93
CA VAL A 258 -4.81 11.01 -3.87
C VAL A 258 -5.91 10.08 -3.36
N VAL A 259 -6.60 9.37 -4.25
CA VAL A 259 -7.65 8.40 -3.86
C VAL A 259 -7.05 7.26 -3.02
N VAL A 260 -5.87 6.74 -3.37
CA VAL A 260 -5.16 5.73 -2.58
C VAL A 260 -4.88 6.22 -1.16
N VAL A 261 -4.37 7.45 -1.02
CA VAL A 261 -4.05 8.05 0.28
C VAL A 261 -5.29 8.26 1.13
N ILE A 262 -6.39 8.77 0.53
CA ILE A 262 -7.66 8.96 1.24
C ILE A 262 -8.20 7.61 1.74
N ILE A 263 -8.20 6.58 0.90
CA ILE A 263 -8.67 5.25 1.30
C ILE A 263 -7.81 4.68 2.42
N PHE A 264 -6.48 4.81 2.33
CA PHE A 264 -5.60 4.41 3.42
C PHE A 264 -5.96 5.14 4.73
N ALA A 265 -6.09 6.47 4.69
CA ALA A 265 -6.43 7.26 5.87
C ALA A 265 -7.77 6.83 6.49
N VAL A 266 -8.82 6.67 5.68
CA VAL A 266 -10.15 6.27 6.15
C VAL A 266 -10.15 4.85 6.71
N CYS A 267 -9.46 3.91 6.06
CA CYS A 267 -9.42 2.52 6.50
C CYS A 267 -8.66 2.33 7.82
N TRP A 268 -7.58 3.07 8.03
CA TRP A 268 -6.75 2.92 9.23
C TRP A 268 -7.23 3.76 10.43
N LEU A 269 -8.00 4.82 10.21
CA LEU A 269 -8.46 5.72 11.28
C LEU A 269 -9.22 4.99 12.39
N PRO A 270 -10.25 4.15 12.13
CA PRO A 270 -10.97 3.45 13.20
C PRO A 270 -10.10 2.49 13.99
N TYR A 271 -9.11 1.87 13.34
CA TYR A 271 -8.14 0.99 13.99
C TYR A 271 -7.27 1.76 14.98
N HIS A 272 -6.75 2.93 14.61
CA HIS A 272 -5.98 3.79 15.51
C HIS A 272 -6.85 4.31 16.67
N ILE A 273 -8.08 4.74 16.38
CA ILE A 273 -9.03 5.17 17.42
C ILE A 273 -9.29 4.05 18.44
N TYR A 274 -9.49 2.82 17.98
CA TYR A 274 -9.72 1.66 18.84
C TYR A 274 -8.58 1.47 19.86
N PHE A 275 -7.32 1.53 19.43
CA PHE A 275 -6.17 1.37 20.31
C PHE A 275 -5.93 2.58 21.23
N ILE A 276 -6.18 3.80 20.75
CA ILE A 276 -6.09 5.01 21.57
C ILE A 276 -7.14 4.96 22.69
N LEU A 277 -8.38 4.66 22.35
CA LEU A 277 -9.46 4.56 23.33
C LEU A 277 -9.19 3.49 24.38
N GLY A 278 -8.68 2.32 23.97
CA GLY A 278 -8.31 1.26 24.89
C GLY A 278 -7.15 1.61 25.82
N SER A 279 -6.22 2.47 25.37
CA SER A 279 -5.14 2.95 26.22
C SER A 279 -5.60 3.95 27.31
N PHE A 280 -6.77 4.60 27.13
CA PHE A 280 -7.35 5.51 28.14
C PHE A 280 -8.43 4.86 29.00
N LYS A 281 -9.11 3.85 28.48
CA LYS A 281 -10.24 3.15 29.15
C LYS A 281 -10.10 1.65 28.95
N GLU A 282 -9.40 0.99 29.86
CA GLU A 282 -9.16 -0.46 29.84
C GLU A 282 -10.47 -1.27 29.91
N ASP A 283 -11.49 -0.75 30.61
CA ASP A 283 -12.84 -1.36 30.71
C ASP A 283 -13.52 -1.63 29.37
N ILE A 284 -13.11 -0.91 28.29
CA ILE A 284 -13.65 -1.13 26.93
C ILE A 284 -13.37 -2.55 26.47
N TYR A 285 -12.21 -3.09 26.83
CA TYR A 285 -11.80 -4.44 26.41
C TYR A 285 -12.57 -5.57 27.11
N GLN A 286 -13.27 -5.28 28.17
CA GLN A 286 -14.10 -6.24 28.91
C GLN A 286 -15.51 -6.39 28.33
N GLN A 287 -15.89 -5.54 27.37
CA GLN A 287 -17.23 -5.57 26.77
C GLN A 287 -17.43 -6.81 25.87
N LYS A 288 -18.59 -7.46 25.99
CA LYS A 288 -18.95 -8.68 25.22
C LYS A 288 -18.83 -8.52 23.69
N TYR A 289 -19.01 -7.30 23.16
CA TYR A 289 -18.96 -7.02 21.73
C TYR A 289 -17.59 -6.59 21.24
N ILE A 290 -16.59 -6.43 22.14
CA ILE A 290 -15.28 -5.83 21.75
C ILE A 290 -14.54 -6.65 20.70
N GLN A 291 -14.65 -7.97 20.74
CA GLN A 291 -14.09 -8.85 19.73
C GLN A 291 -14.67 -8.58 18.34
N GLN A 292 -15.98 -8.31 18.24
CA GLN A 292 -16.65 -7.98 16.98
C GLN A 292 -16.20 -6.61 16.46
N VAL A 293 -16.07 -5.64 17.36
CA VAL A 293 -15.54 -4.32 17.03
C VAL A 293 -14.11 -4.44 16.50
N TYR A 294 -13.26 -5.21 17.19
CA TYR A 294 -11.90 -5.45 16.74
C TYR A 294 -11.88 -6.09 15.35
N LEU A 295 -12.63 -7.18 15.13
CA LEU A 295 -12.71 -7.82 13.81
C LEU A 295 -13.18 -6.84 12.73
N ALA A 296 -14.14 -5.99 13.02
CA ALA A 296 -14.65 -5.01 12.06
C ALA A 296 -13.60 -3.93 11.72
N VAL A 297 -12.94 -3.33 12.71
CA VAL A 297 -11.93 -2.29 12.46
C VAL A 297 -10.66 -2.87 11.84
N PHE A 298 -10.29 -4.09 12.22
CA PHE A 298 -9.18 -4.81 11.62
C PHE A 298 -9.47 -5.18 10.16
N LEU A 299 -10.69 -5.67 9.86
CA LEU A 299 -11.14 -5.93 8.49
C LEU A 299 -11.03 -4.67 7.62
N LEU A 300 -11.53 -3.55 8.14
CA LEU A 300 -11.48 -2.28 7.43
C LEU A 300 -10.04 -1.83 7.17
N ALA A 301 -9.15 -1.91 8.16
CA ALA A 301 -7.74 -1.59 8.00
C ALA A 301 -7.07 -2.49 6.95
N MET A 302 -7.28 -3.81 7.03
CA MET A 302 -6.70 -4.77 6.08
C MET A 302 -7.27 -4.63 4.66
N SER A 303 -8.51 -4.17 4.51
CA SER A 303 -9.10 -3.91 3.20
C SER A 303 -8.31 -2.87 2.39
N SER A 304 -7.54 -1.98 3.06
CA SER A 304 -6.69 -1.00 2.38
C SER A 304 -5.70 -1.63 1.39
N THR A 305 -5.22 -2.85 1.68
CA THR A 305 -4.25 -3.56 0.84
C THR A 305 -4.81 -4.00 -0.52
N MET A 306 -6.12 -4.24 -0.61
CA MET A 306 -6.76 -4.66 -1.87
C MET A 306 -7.16 -3.50 -2.78
N TYR A 307 -7.32 -2.29 -2.25
CA TYR A 307 -7.80 -1.16 -3.08
C TYR A 307 -6.74 -0.63 -4.03
N ASN A 308 -5.45 -0.71 -3.69
CA ASN A 308 -4.35 -0.20 -4.50
C ASN A 308 -4.37 -0.77 -5.94
N PRO A 309 -4.36 -2.09 -6.17
CA PRO A 309 -4.45 -2.66 -7.52
C PRO A 309 -5.76 -2.32 -8.24
N ILE A 310 -6.89 -2.25 -7.53
CA ILE A 310 -8.19 -1.89 -8.09
C ILE A 310 -8.16 -0.46 -8.63
N ILE A 311 -7.66 0.49 -7.84
CA ILE A 311 -7.56 1.90 -8.22
C ILE A 311 -6.63 2.05 -9.43
N TYR A 312 -5.48 1.37 -9.44
CA TYR A 312 -4.56 1.40 -10.59
C TYR A 312 -5.22 0.85 -11.84
N CYS A 313 -5.94 -0.26 -11.75
CA CYS A 313 -6.69 -0.83 -12.87
C CYS A 313 -7.78 0.12 -13.39
N CYS A 314 -8.53 0.76 -12.50
CA CYS A 314 -9.64 1.65 -12.87
C CYS A 314 -9.15 2.99 -13.43
N LEU A 315 -8.14 3.60 -12.83
CA LEU A 315 -7.75 4.97 -13.14
C LEU A 315 -6.55 5.08 -14.07
N ASN A 316 -5.68 4.07 -14.17
CA ASN A 316 -4.49 4.12 -14.99
C ASN A 316 -4.59 3.17 -16.21
N GLN A 317 -4.62 3.76 -17.42
CA GLN A 317 -4.76 2.99 -18.66
C GLN A 317 -3.64 1.96 -18.90
N ARG A 318 -2.40 2.25 -18.47
CA ARG A 318 -1.27 1.32 -18.63
C ARG A 318 -1.45 0.10 -17.73
N PHE A 319 -1.81 0.30 -16.47
CA PHE A 319 -2.13 -0.79 -15.56
C PHE A 319 -3.33 -1.59 -16.05
N ARG A 320 -4.41 -0.92 -16.49
CA ARG A 320 -5.59 -1.60 -17.08
C ARG A 320 -5.21 -2.52 -18.24
N SER A 321 -4.36 -2.05 -19.16
CA SER A 321 -3.86 -2.87 -20.26
C SER A 321 -3.01 -4.04 -19.76
N GLY A 322 -2.20 -3.82 -18.71
CA GLY A 322 -1.42 -4.87 -18.05
C GLY A 322 -2.29 -5.94 -17.40
N PHE A 323 -3.33 -5.53 -16.65
CA PHE A 323 -4.32 -6.45 -16.07
C PHE A 323 -5.03 -7.28 -17.14
N LYS A 324 -5.47 -6.67 -18.27
CA LYS A 324 -6.06 -7.41 -19.38
C LYS A 324 -5.11 -8.45 -19.98
N LEU A 325 -3.80 -8.14 -20.02
CA LEU A 325 -2.81 -9.09 -20.53
C LEU A 325 -2.50 -10.19 -19.52
N ALA A 326 -2.47 -9.90 -18.23
CA ALA A 326 -2.26 -10.89 -17.18
C ALA A 326 -3.39 -11.92 -17.13
N PHE A 327 -4.63 -11.45 -17.25
CA PHE A 327 -5.83 -12.30 -17.19
C PHE A 327 -6.41 -12.66 -18.56
N ARG A 328 -5.61 -12.63 -19.64
CA ARG A 328 -6.03 -12.96 -21.01
C ARG A 328 -6.55 -14.40 -21.18
N TRP A 329 -6.20 -15.28 -20.26
CA TRP A 329 -6.69 -16.66 -20.21
C TRP A 329 -8.16 -16.76 -19.77
N CYS A 330 -8.70 -15.73 -19.12
CA CYS A 330 -10.10 -15.66 -18.73
C CYS A 330 -10.96 -15.30 -19.95
N PRO A 331 -11.99 -16.08 -20.30
CA PRO A 331 -12.83 -15.86 -21.48
C PRO A 331 -13.57 -14.51 -21.44
N CYS A 332 -13.81 -13.96 -20.25
CA CYS A 332 -14.47 -12.66 -20.08
C CYS A 332 -13.56 -11.45 -20.39
N ILE A 333 -12.24 -11.66 -20.56
CA ILE A 333 -11.27 -10.57 -20.73
C ILE A 333 -10.68 -10.58 -22.14
N LYS A 334 -11.04 -9.57 -22.94
CA LYS A 334 -10.50 -9.41 -24.29
C LYS A 334 -9.27 -8.48 -24.25
N ALA A 335 -8.07 -9.04 -24.34
CA ALA A 335 -6.83 -8.29 -24.53
C ALA A 335 -6.61 -8.04 -26.04
N THR A 336 -6.34 -6.78 -26.40
CA THR A 336 -6.14 -6.36 -27.78
C THR A 336 -4.66 -6.09 -28.07
N GLU A 337 -4.25 -6.08 -29.36
CA GLU A 337 -2.90 -5.67 -29.75
C GLU A 337 -2.58 -4.24 -29.31
N LYS A 338 -3.58 -3.35 -29.25
CA LYS A 338 -3.42 -1.99 -28.69
C LYS A 338 -2.99 -2.01 -27.22
N ASP A 339 -3.43 -3.00 -26.44
CA ASP A 339 -3.03 -3.14 -25.03
C ASP A 339 -1.56 -3.56 -24.92
N LYS A 340 -1.09 -4.45 -25.78
CA LYS A 340 0.33 -4.83 -25.86
C LYS A 340 1.21 -3.65 -26.27
N LEU A 341 0.80 -2.84 -27.26
CA LEU A 341 1.52 -1.67 -27.73
C LEU A 341 1.68 -0.59 -26.64
N LYS A 342 0.69 -0.40 -25.77
CA LYS A 342 0.80 0.56 -24.64
C LYS A 342 1.89 0.18 -23.65
N LEU A 343 2.23 -1.09 -23.52
CA LEU A 343 3.22 -1.61 -22.58
C LEU A 343 4.58 -1.90 -23.23
N ARG A 344 4.63 -2.02 -24.57
CA ARG A 344 5.90 -2.11 -25.28
C ARG A 344 6.63 -0.76 -25.23
N SER A 345 7.94 -0.81 -25.01
CA SER A 345 8.84 0.32 -25.27
C SER A 345 8.67 0.71 -26.75
N PRO A 346 8.67 2.01 -27.11
CA PRO A 346 8.84 2.36 -28.50
C PRO A 346 10.16 1.71 -28.94
N SER A 347 10.06 0.60 -29.62
CA SER A 347 11.16 0.11 -30.45
C SER A 347 11.50 1.30 -31.33
N PHE A 348 12.78 1.67 -31.35
CA PHE A 348 13.30 2.52 -32.39
C PHE A 348 12.82 1.90 -33.71
N TYR A 349 11.76 2.46 -34.29
CA TYR A 349 11.38 2.12 -35.62
C TYR A 349 12.54 2.61 -36.48
N GLN A 350 13.48 1.73 -36.80
CA GLN A 350 14.11 1.79 -38.09
C GLN A 350 12.95 1.92 -39.09
N THR A 351 12.78 3.13 -39.56
CA THR A 351 12.04 3.42 -40.78
C THR A 351 12.79 2.69 -41.86
N THR A 352 12.50 1.40 -42.04
CA THR A 352 12.77 0.70 -43.26
C THR A 352 11.89 1.42 -44.26
N CYS A 353 12.47 2.46 -44.90
CA CYS A 353 12.01 2.96 -46.17
C CYS A 353 11.87 1.73 -47.07
N ARG A 354 10.67 1.22 -47.17
CA ARG A 354 10.29 0.26 -48.18
C ARG A 354 10.40 1.05 -49.48
N LYS A 355 11.61 0.98 -50.08
CA LYS A 355 11.81 1.41 -51.49
C LYS A 355 10.80 0.63 -52.31
N SER A 356 9.68 1.26 -52.58
CA SER A 356 8.82 0.90 -53.67
C SER A 356 9.65 1.10 -54.92
N ARG A 357 10.11 0.01 -55.49
CA ARG A 357 10.81 -0.08 -56.78
C ARG A 357 9.73 0.06 -57.83
N THR A 358 9.38 1.33 -58.15
CA THR A 358 8.76 1.67 -59.42
C THR A 358 9.86 2.24 -60.28
N SER A 359 10.26 1.45 -61.21
CA SER A 359 11.01 1.81 -62.40
C SER A 359 10.31 2.97 -63.14
N PHE A 360 10.93 4.13 -63.21
CA PHE A 360 10.72 5.04 -64.34
C PHE A 360 12.01 5.81 -64.53
N ASN A 361 12.58 5.57 -65.74
CA ASN A 361 13.65 6.36 -66.30
C ASN A 361 13.18 7.81 -66.51
N THR A 362 13.99 8.80 -66.23
CA THR A 362 14.45 9.82 -67.19
C THR A 362 15.23 10.92 -66.42
N GLU A 363 16.33 11.26 -67.05
CA GLU A 363 17.28 12.33 -66.82
C GLU A 363 16.70 13.69 -66.37
N THR A 364 17.36 14.42 -65.52
CA THR A 364 18.04 15.69 -65.87
C THR A 364 18.70 16.33 -64.64
N GLN A 365 19.83 16.94 -64.90
CA GLN A 365 20.81 17.60 -64.06
C GLN A 365 20.32 18.81 -63.27
N LEU A 366 21.16 19.17 -62.31
CA LEU A 366 21.63 20.50 -61.86
C LEU A 366 21.08 21.06 -60.53
N ASN A 367 22.05 21.31 -59.70
CA ASN A 367 22.41 22.47 -58.87
C ASN A 367 21.96 22.58 -57.40
N GLU A 368 23.01 22.63 -56.63
CA GLU A 368 23.44 23.62 -55.62
C GLU A 368 22.66 23.76 -54.31
N LYS A 369 23.43 23.46 -53.24
CA LYS A 369 23.55 24.17 -51.95
C LYS A 369 22.27 24.67 -51.28
N GLU A 370 21.96 24.02 -50.15
CA GLU A 370 21.79 24.71 -48.87
C GLU A 370 21.69 23.71 -47.74
N LYS A 371 22.54 23.87 -46.72
CA LYS A 371 22.45 23.19 -45.42
C LYS A 371 21.43 23.89 -44.55
N PRO A 372 20.53 23.18 -43.89
CA PRO A 372 19.97 23.67 -42.64
C PRO A 372 20.53 22.85 -41.46
N SER A 373 21.09 23.58 -40.52
CA SER A 373 21.43 23.12 -39.18
C SER A 373 20.19 22.73 -38.40
N PHE A 374 20.08 21.46 -38.01
CA PHE A 374 19.04 20.99 -37.08
C PHE A 374 19.63 20.82 -35.68
N THR A 375 19.19 21.68 -34.79
CA THR A 375 19.42 21.54 -33.35
C THR A 375 18.41 20.54 -32.78
N LEU A 376 18.87 19.35 -32.39
CA LEU A 376 18.07 18.36 -31.72
C LEU A 376 17.94 18.73 -30.24
N THR A 377 16.77 19.17 -29.85
CA THR A 377 16.36 19.20 -28.43
C THR A 377 15.64 17.91 -28.11
N GLN A 378 16.34 16.98 -27.45
CA GLN A 378 15.74 15.79 -26.91
C GLN A 378 14.91 16.13 -25.67
N LEU A 379 13.62 15.91 -25.75
CA LEU A 379 12.70 15.79 -24.61
C LEU A 379 12.16 14.38 -24.58
N THR A 380 12.78 13.53 -23.77
CA THR A 380 12.22 12.23 -23.38
C THR A 380 11.48 12.38 -22.06
N LEU A 381 10.21 12.03 -22.09
CA LEU A 381 9.29 11.80 -20.94
C LEU A 381 9.54 10.44 -20.28
#